data_45c55809cdcb7bf0a7cf5751dcc26dec
#
_entry.id   45c55809cdcb7bf0a7cf5751dcc26dec
#
_cell.length_a   1.000
_cell.length_b   1.000
_cell.length_c   1.000
_cell.angle_alpha   90.00
_cell.angle_beta   90.00
_cell.angle_gamma   90.00
#
_symmetry.space_group_name_H-M   'P 1'
#
loop_
_entity.id
_entity.type
_entity.pdbx_description
1 polymer ?
#
loop_
_entity_poly.entity_id
_entity_poly.type
_entity_poly.pdbx_seq_one_letter_code
_entity_poly.pdbx_strand_id
1 'polypeptide(L)'
;MLSKIHKGDYVFIQFGHNDEKPRATLHTEPGSTFDDNLRRFVNETRAKGGNPVLFNSIVRRNFPPKGVTEIKGSYEKEGPVLVDTHGEYLESPRRVAGEMNVPFIDLNKLTHDLVTGMGVENSRKLFMWIPAGQYEFYPEGKIDNTHLNIYGGRIVAGLVVDALMEEVPALAKYVRRYDYVVAKDGSGDFFTVQEAVNAAVGGGKKTISILVRPGVYEEYVSMPESSPRIELVKQTGAEIRDNGFTQDVYVAPYKGDRVCAISYHLIRTG
;
A
#
# COMPACT_ATOMS: atom_id res chain seq x y z
N MET A 1 -19.16 1.14 12.44
CA MET A 1 -18.10 2.06 11.94
C MET A 1 -18.42 3.51 12.29
N LEU A 2 -19.58 4.05 11.94
CA LEU A 2 -19.98 5.46 12.17
C LEU A 2 -19.85 5.92 13.63
N SER A 3 -20.12 5.05 14.62
CA SER A 3 -19.98 5.37 16.04
C SER A 3 -18.54 5.64 16.49
N LYS A 4 -17.55 5.29 15.66
CA LYS A 4 -16.11 5.42 15.95
C LYS A 4 -15.46 6.63 15.27
N ILE A 5 -16.22 7.37 14.46
CA ILE A 5 -15.72 8.56 13.78
C ILE A 5 -15.76 9.74 14.77
N HIS A 6 -14.64 10.43 14.88
CA HIS A 6 -14.47 11.63 15.69
C HIS A 6 -14.23 12.85 14.80
N LYS A 7 -14.43 14.03 15.36
CA LYS A 7 -14.13 15.28 14.67
C LYS A 7 -12.66 15.35 14.27
N GLY A 8 -12.43 15.59 12.98
CA GLY A 8 -11.09 15.69 12.40
C GLY A 8 -10.54 14.39 11.81
N ASP A 9 -11.21 13.24 12.02
CA ASP A 9 -10.81 11.98 11.40
C ASP A 9 -10.94 12.06 9.88
N TYR A 10 -10.06 11.38 9.15
CA TYR A 10 -10.19 11.16 7.72
C TYR A 10 -10.79 9.78 7.47
N VAL A 11 -11.84 9.72 6.66
CA VAL A 11 -12.55 8.49 6.32
C VAL A 11 -12.36 8.19 4.85
N PHE A 12 -11.60 7.12 4.56
CA PHE A 12 -11.34 6.65 3.20
C PHE A 12 -12.44 5.70 2.77
N ILE A 13 -13.13 6.06 1.69
CA ILE A 13 -14.34 5.38 1.20
C ILE A 13 -14.04 4.82 -0.18
N GLN A 14 -13.93 3.49 -0.28
CA GLN A 14 -13.67 2.76 -1.52
C GLN A 14 -14.67 1.61 -1.64
N PHE A 15 -15.51 1.65 -2.69
CA PHE A 15 -16.48 0.64 -3.05
C PHE A 15 -16.52 0.45 -4.58
N GLY A 16 -17.30 -0.54 -5.06
CA GLY A 16 -17.49 -0.82 -6.48
C GLY A 16 -17.36 -2.30 -6.83
N HIS A 17 -16.30 -2.98 -6.39
CA HIS A 17 -16.02 -4.38 -6.73
C HIS A 17 -17.17 -5.37 -6.46
N ASN A 18 -17.95 -5.15 -5.41
CA ASN A 18 -19.08 -6.00 -5.09
C ASN A 18 -20.39 -5.43 -5.63
N ASP A 19 -20.45 -4.12 -5.78
CA ASP A 19 -21.62 -3.40 -6.28
C ASP A 19 -21.98 -3.77 -7.72
N GLU A 20 -20.98 -4.09 -8.55
CA GLU A 20 -21.16 -4.54 -9.93
C GLU A 20 -21.63 -6.00 -10.08
N LYS A 21 -21.63 -6.79 -8.98
CA LYS A 21 -22.06 -8.18 -9.03
C LYS A 21 -23.57 -8.27 -9.20
N PRO A 22 -24.11 -9.19 -10.05
CA PRO A 22 -25.55 -9.29 -10.31
C PRO A 22 -26.39 -9.81 -9.13
N ARG A 23 -25.73 -10.13 -8.00
CA ARG A 23 -26.40 -10.62 -6.81
C ARG A 23 -27.18 -9.48 -6.15
N ALA A 24 -28.51 -9.59 -6.07
CA ALA A 24 -29.42 -8.55 -5.58
C ALA A 24 -29.07 -7.96 -4.19
N THR A 25 -28.42 -8.74 -3.31
CA THR A 25 -28.01 -8.27 -1.98
C THR A 25 -26.73 -7.42 -1.99
N LEU A 26 -26.02 -7.34 -3.11
CA LEU A 26 -24.77 -6.61 -3.27
C LEU A 26 -24.87 -5.53 -4.33
N HIS A 27 -25.67 -5.78 -5.38
CA HIS A 27 -25.76 -4.94 -6.55
C HIS A 27 -26.34 -3.56 -6.26
N THR A 28 -25.68 -2.54 -6.82
CA THR A 28 -26.18 -1.17 -6.87
C THR A 28 -25.86 -0.59 -8.25
N GLU A 29 -26.66 0.36 -8.75
CA GLU A 29 -26.53 0.91 -10.10
C GLU A 29 -25.75 2.23 -10.10
N PRO A 30 -24.71 2.36 -10.95
CA PRO A 30 -24.04 3.63 -11.19
C PRO A 30 -25.03 4.70 -11.67
N GLY A 31 -24.81 5.94 -11.24
CA GLY A 31 -25.69 7.06 -11.56
C GLY A 31 -26.98 7.10 -10.74
N SER A 32 -27.25 6.09 -9.92
CA SER A 32 -28.45 6.03 -9.05
C SER A 32 -28.09 5.48 -7.67
N THR A 33 -28.43 4.23 -7.35
CA THR A 33 -28.31 3.68 -6.00
C THR A 33 -26.85 3.58 -5.51
N PHE A 34 -25.87 3.36 -6.39
CA PHE A 34 -24.46 3.39 -6.02
C PHE A 34 -24.01 4.80 -5.63
N ASP A 35 -24.35 5.79 -6.46
CA ASP A 35 -24.03 7.20 -6.18
C ASP A 35 -24.73 7.70 -4.91
N ASP A 36 -25.99 7.32 -4.69
CA ASP A 36 -26.74 7.70 -3.50
C ASP A 36 -26.11 7.13 -2.22
N ASN A 37 -25.59 5.90 -2.28
CA ASN A 37 -24.83 5.31 -1.18
C ASN A 37 -23.53 6.09 -0.90
N LEU A 38 -22.81 6.48 -1.94
CA LEU A 38 -21.59 7.29 -1.78
C LEU A 38 -21.89 8.65 -1.16
N ARG A 39 -22.94 9.34 -1.64
CA ARG A 39 -23.42 10.63 -1.04
C ARG A 39 -23.81 10.45 0.42
N ARG A 40 -24.48 9.36 0.74
CA ARG A 40 -24.85 9.04 2.13
C ARG A 40 -23.60 8.87 2.99
N PHE A 41 -22.59 8.12 2.58
CA PHE A 41 -21.36 7.91 3.35
C PHE A 41 -20.59 9.21 3.55
N VAL A 42 -20.55 10.09 2.57
CA VAL A 42 -19.96 11.43 2.68
C VAL A 42 -20.71 12.25 3.74
N ASN A 43 -22.04 12.31 3.66
CA ASN A 43 -22.88 13.09 4.58
C ASN A 43 -22.80 12.57 6.02
N GLU A 44 -22.84 11.25 6.22
CA GLU A 44 -22.73 10.61 7.52
C GLU A 44 -21.35 10.84 8.16
N THR A 45 -20.28 10.85 7.35
CA THR A 45 -18.93 11.19 7.79
C THR A 45 -18.86 12.64 8.24
N ARG A 46 -19.38 13.57 7.45
CA ARG A 46 -19.41 15.01 7.77
C ARG A 46 -20.26 15.31 9.00
N ALA A 47 -21.39 14.61 9.17
CA ALA A 47 -22.27 14.76 10.35
C ALA A 47 -21.55 14.39 11.65
N LYS A 48 -20.49 13.59 11.60
CA LYS A 48 -19.61 13.26 12.72
C LYS A 48 -18.39 14.20 12.84
N GLY A 49 -18.26 15.20 11.96
CA GLY A 49 -17.12 16.09 11.90
C GLY A 49 -15.88 15.46 11.27
N GLY A 50 -16.03 14.33 10.59
CA GLY A 50 -14.95 13.69 9.83
C GLY A 50 -14.79 14.28 8.42
N ASN A 51 -13.66 13.98 7.81
CA ASN A 51 -13.25 14.40 6.46
C ASN A 51 -13.31 13.20 5.52
N PRO A 52 -14.33 13.08 4.64
CA PRO A 52 -14.40 11.98 3.69
C PRO A 52 -13.41 12.16 2.54
N VAL A 53 -12.84 11.05 2.04
CA VAL A 53 -12.04 10.97 0.82
C VAL A 53 -12.58 9.80 0.01
N LEU A 54 -12.94 10.03 -1.25
CA LEU A 54 -13.47 8.99 -2.12
C LEU A 54 -12.38 8.38 -2.99
N PHE A 55 -12.53 7.09 -3.25
CA PHE A 55 -11.68 6.31 -4.14
C PHE A 55 -12.54 5.47 -5.08
N ASN A 56 -12.10 5.26 -6.31
CA ASN A 56 -12.63 4.18 -7.12
C ASN A 56 -11.91 2.85 -6.86
N SER A 57 -12.35 1.76 -7.51
CA SER A 57 -11.81 0.42 -7.31
C SER A 57 -10.44 0.25 -7.94
N ILE A 58 -9.57 -0.55 -7.31
CA ILE A 58 -8.32 -1.01 -7.93
C ILE A 58 -8.62 -1.81 -9.19
N VAL A 59 -7.71 -1.79 -10.17
CA VAL A 59 -7.85 -2.61 -11.38
C VAL A 59 -7.79 -4.11 -11.03
N ARG A 60 -8.59 -4.93 -11.74
CA ARG A 60 -8.38 -6.38 -11.78
C ARG A 60 -7.27 -6.69 -12.78
N ARG A 61 -6.43 -7.67 -12.46
CA ARG A 61 -5.41 -8.16 -13.37
C ARG A 61 -6.07 -9.01 -14.48
N ASN A 62 -6.72 -8.34 -15.43
CA ASN A 62 -7.46 -8.96 -16.51
C ASN A 62 -6.76 -8.75 -17.84
N PHE A 63 -6.03 -9.77 -18.31
CA PHE A 63 -5.30 -9.80 -19.58
C PHE A 63 -5.95 -10.79 -20.55
N PRO A 64 -7.09 -10.45 -21.18
CA PRO A 64 -7.76 -11.37 -22.09
C PRO A 64 -6.93 -11.63 -23.35
N PRO A 65 -7.02 -12.83 -23.93
CA PRO A 65 -6.48 -13.12 -25.25
C PRO A 65 -7.05 -12.16 -26.29
N LYS A 66 -6.30 -11.87 -27.35
CA LYS A 66 -6.76 -11.00 -28.43
C LYS A 66 -8.10 -11.49 -29.01
N GLY A 67 -9.09 -10.61 -29.07
CA GLY A 67 -10.42 -10.90 -29.59
C GLY A 67 -11.38 -11.57 -28.60
N VAL A 68 -10.97 -11.81 -27.35
CA VAL A 68 -11.84 -12.31 -26.28
C VAL A 68 -12.49 -11.11 -25.59
N THR A 69 -13.82 -11.10 -25.56
CA THR A 69 -14.62 -10.05 -24.90
C THR A 69 -15.23 -10.51 -23.57
N GLU A 70 -15.27 -11.84 -23.35
CA GLU A 70 -15.76 -12.40 -22.09
C GLU A 70 -14.76 -12.15 -20.96
N ILE A 71 -15.27 -11.63 -19.84
CA ILE A 71 -14.45 -11.36 -18.64
C ILE A 71 -14.41 -12.62 -17.78
N LYS A 72 -13.20 -13.19 -17.63
CA LYS A 72 -12.94 -14.33 -16.75
C LYS A 72 -11.97 -13.95 -15.65
N GLY A 73 -12.05 -14.64 -14.52
CA GLY A 73 -11.09 -14.47 -13.42
C GLY A 73 -9.66 -14.84 -13.80
N SER A 74 -9.48 -15.74 -14.78
CA SER A 74 -8.19 -16.12 -15.36
C SER A 74 -8.38 -16.66 -16.76
N TYR A 75 -7.31 -16.65 -17.55
CA TYR A 75 -7.26 -17.24 -18.89
C TYR A 75 -6.14 -18.27 -18.96
N GLU A 76 -6.36 -19.36 -19.68
CA GLU A 76 -5.34 -20.38 -19.95
C GLU A 76 -4.12 -19.77 -20.66
N LYS A 77 -4.39 -18.87 -21.62
CA LYS A 77 -3.38 -18.05 -22.30
C LYS A 77 -3.74 -16.58 -22.19
N GLU A 78 -2.93 -15.82 -21.46
CA GLU A 78 -3.13 -14.38 -21.28
C GLU A 78 -2.68 -13.58 -22.50
N GLY A 79 -3.37 -12.48 -22.77
CA GLY A 79 -3.01 -11.49 -23.80
C GLY A 79 -2.07 -10.41 -23.26
N PRO A 80 -1.58 -9.52 -24.12
CA PRO A 80 -0.61 -8.49 -23.74
C PRO A 80 -1.24 -7.21 -23.16
N VAL A 81 -2.56 -7.05 -23.28
CA VAL A 81 -3.25 -5.78 -22.93
C VAL A 81 -4.11 -5.98 -21.70
N LEU A 82 -3.91 -5.13 -20.71
CA LEU A 82 -4.78 -5.04 -19.54
C LEU A 82 -6.11 -4.39 -19.94
N VAL A 83 -7.22 -5.01 -19.59
CA VAL A 83 -8.58 -4.51 -19.87
C VAL A 83 -9.31 -4.31 -18.55
N ASP A 84 -9.74 -3.07 -18.30
CA ASP A 84 -10.56 -2.77 -17.12
C ASP A 84 -11.95 -3.42 -17.23
N THR A 85 -12.51 -3.76 -16.09
CA THR A 85 -13.77 -4.52 -15.99
C THR A 85 -14.83 -3.85 -15.15
N HIS A 86 -14.57 -2.64 -14.63
CA HIS A 86 -15.46 -1.96 -13.68
C HIS A 86 -16.47 -1.04 -14.35
N GLY A 87 -16.23 -0.60 -15.60
CA GLY A 87 -17.14 0.28 -16.33
C GLY A 87 -17.50 1.55 -15.53
N GLU A 88 -18.78 1.92 -15.53
CA GLU A 88 -19.30 3.13 -14.91
C GLU A 88 -19.10 3.21 -13.38
N TYR A 89 -18.80 2.09 -12.71
CA TYR A 89 -18.47 2.09 -11.28
C TYR A 89 -17.16 2.85 -10.97
N LEU A 90 -16.32 3.13 -11.96
CA LEU A 90 -15.13 3.96 -11.78
C LEU A 90 -15.48 5.45 -11.78
N GLU A 91 -16.48 5.84 -12.56
CA GLU A 91 -16.85 7.25 -12.73
C GLU A 91 -17.77 7.76 -11.61
N SER A 92 -18.58 6.89 -11.02
CA SER A 92 -19.48 7.27 -9.93
C SER A 92 -18.77 7.93 -8.74
N PRO A 93 -17.67 7.37 -8.17
CA PRO A 93 -16.96 8.02 -7.07
C PRO A 93 -16.34 9.37 -7.47
N ARG A 94 -15.83 9.50 -8.70
CA ARG A 94 -15.30 10.76 -9.23
C ARG A 94 -16.39 11.82 -9.33
N ARG A 95 -17.55 11.45 -9.91
CA ARG A 95 -18.72 12.34 -10.07
C ARG A 95 -19.23 12.83 -8.71
N VAL A 96 -19.47 11.90 -7.77
CA VAL A 96 -19.96 12.23 -6.42
C VAL A 96 -18.95 13.08 -5.66
N ALA A 97 -17.66 12.82 -5.81
CA ALA A 97 -16.61 13.64 -5.21
C ALA A 97 -16.65 15.09 -5.69
N GLY A 98 -16.80 15.29 -7.00
CA GLY A 98 -16.96 16.63 -7.59
C GLY A 98 -18.23 17.33 -7.13
N GLU A 99 -19.39 16.62 -7.15
CA GLU A 99 -20.69 17.16 -6.71
C GLU A 99 -20.65 17.59 -5.23
N MET A 100 -20.00 16.81 -4.38
CA MET A 100 -19.96 17.04 -2.95
C MET A 100 -18.73 17.81 -2.46
N ASN A 101 -17.84 18.19 -3.38
CA ASN A 101 -16.59 18.87 -3.06
C ASN A 101 -15.79 18.13 -1.97
N VAL A 102 -15.47 16.87 -2.23
CA VAL A 102 -14.57 16.03 -1.42
C VAL A 102 -13.37 15.57 -2.25
N PRO A 103 -12.20 15.33 -1.64
CA PRO A 103 -11.06 14.78 -2.35
C PRO A 103 -11.37 13.43 -3.00
N PHE A 104 -10.83 13.22 -4.21
CA PHE A 104 -10.95 11.97 -4.95
C PHE A 104 -9.58 11.45 -5.36
N ILE A 105 -9.34 10.17 -5.12
CA ILE A 105 -8.15 9.48 -5.59
C ILE A 105 -8.54 8.44 -6.63
N ASP A 106 -8.03 8.60 -7.85
CA ASP A 106 -8.21 7.64 -8.94
C ASP A 106 -7.33 6.40 -8.74
N LEU A 107 -7.75 5.56 -7.82
CA LEU A 107 -7.01 4.37 -7.45
C LEU A 107 -6.98 3.34 -8.59
N ASN A 108 -8.03 3.33 -9.43
CA ASN A 108 -8.04 2.50 -10.63
C ASN A 108 -6.90 2.90 -11.57
N LYS A 109 -6.78 4.18 -11.92
CA LYS A 109 -5.71 4.66 -12.78
C LYS A 109 -4.33 4.33 -12.23
N LEU A 110 -4.08 4.58 -10.95
CA LEU A 110 -2.81 4.29 -10.29
C LEU A 110 -2.44 2.81 -10.38
N THR A 111 -3.41 1.93 -10.12
CA THR A 111 -3.17 0.48 -10.15
C THR A 111 -3.15 -0.07 -11.57
N HIS A 112 -3.89 0.52 -12.51
CA HIS A 112 -3.84 0.18 -13.93
C HIS A 112 -2.45 0.49 -14.51
N ASP A 113 -1.91 1.67 -14.23
CA ASP A 113 -0.58 2.09 -14.67
C ASP A 113 0.51 1.16 -14.07
N LEU A 114 0.39 0.82 -12.79
CA LEU A 114 1.29 -0.12 -12.10
C LEU A 114 1.26 -1.50 -12.79
N VAL A 115 0.08 -2.10 -12.95
CA VAL A 115 -0.08 -3.45 -13.51
C VAL A 115 0.37 -3.50 -14.97
N THR A 116 0.05 -2.47 -15.75
CA THR A 116 0.49 -2.34 -17.16
C THR A 116 2.01 -2.19 -17.23
N GLY A 117 2.61 -1.36 -16.39
CA GLY A 117 4.06 -1.16 -16.35
C GLY A 117 4.83 -2.41 -15.94
N MET A 118 4.27 -3.23 -15.05
CA MET A 118 4.87 -4.52 -14.68
C MET A 118 4.69 -5.60 -15.76
N GLY A 119 3.67 -5.48 -16.59
CA GLY A 119 3.32 -6.45 -17.62
C GLY A 119 2.68 -7.73 -17.08
N VAL A 120 2.33 -8.64 -18.00
CA VAL A 120 1.55 -9.85 -17.70
C VAL A 120 2.18 -10.71 -16.61
N GLU A 121 3.45 -11.08 -16.77
CA GLU A 121 4.09 -12.03 -15.85
C GLU A 121 4.40 -11.44 -14.48
N ASN A 122 5.03 -10.23 -14.45
CA ASN A 122 5.48 -9.64 -13.20
C ASN A 122 4.32 -9.15 -12.33
N SER A 123 3.21 -8.72 -12.92
CA SER A 123 2.06 -8.23 -12.18
C SER A 123 1.37 -9.32 -11.34
N ARG A 124 1.58 -10.62 -11.64
CA ARG A 124 1.12 -11.74 -10.80
C ARG A 124 1.61 -11.62 -9.36
N LYS A 125 2.81 -11.06 -9.16
CA LYS A 125 3.41 -10.85 -7.83
C LYS A 125 2.58 -9.95 -6.91
N LEU A 126 1.72 -9.12 -7.46
CA LEU A 126 0.85 -8.23 -6.66
C LEU A 126 -0.39 -8.96 -6.13
N PHE A 127 -0.82 -10.03 -6.79
CA PHE A 127 -2.10 -10.69 -6.54
C PHE A 127 -1.92 -12.04 -5.83
N MET A 128 -3.04 -12.66 -5.42
CA MET A 128 -3.01 -13.94 -4.72
C MET A 128 -2.80 -15.10 -5.70
N TRP A 129 -1.59 -15.20 -6.22
CA TRP A 129 -1.09 -16.33 -6.99
C TRP A 129 -0.27 -17.22 -6.08
N ILE A 130 -0.89 -18.30 -5.60
CA ILE A 130 -0.34 -19.22 -4.59
C ILE A 130 -0.09 -20.56 -5.24
N PRO A 131 1.16 -21.05 -5.32
CA PRO A 131 1.47 -22.39 -5.77
C PRO A 131 0.83 -23.46 -4.89
N ALA A 132 0.48 -24.60 -5.47
CA ALA A 132 -0.02 -25.75 -4.73
C ALA A 132 1.00 -26.21 -3.67
N GLY A 133 0.48 -26.61 -2.51
CA GLY A 133 1.28 -27.09 -1.38
C GLY A 133 2.04 -26.02 -0.58
N GLN A 134 1.91 -24.73 -0.93
CA GLN A 134 2.62 -23.66 -0.22
C GLN A 134 1.94 -23.26 1.11
N TYR A 135 0.61 -23.32 1.17
CA TYR A 135 -0.16 -22.95 2.35
C TYR A 135 -1.24 -23.99 2.67
N GLU A 136 -1.42 -24.27 3.94
CA GLU A 136 -2.43 -25.22 4.43
C GLU A 136 -3.85 -24.88 3.98
N PHE A 137 -4.22 -23.59 3.98
CA PHE A 137 -5.55 -23.12 3.55
C PHE A 137 -5.77 -23.14 2.03
N TYR A 138 -4.72 -23.35 1.24
CA TYR A 138 -4.76 -23.44 -0.22
C TYR A 138 -3.90 -24.62 -0.71
N PRO A 139 -4.26 -25.87 -0.37
CA PRO A 139 -3.44 -27.04 -0.72
C PRO A 139 -3.26 -27.21 -2.22
N GLU A 140 -4.29 -26.89 -3.01
CA GLU A 140 -4.27 -26.93 -4.47
C GLU A 140 -3.72 -25.63 -5.10
N GLY A 141 -3.26 -24.68 -4.27
CA GLY A 141 -2.89 -23.36 -4.72
C GLY A 141 -4.09 -22.45 -4.95
N LYS A 142 -3.83 -21.23 -5.44
CA LYS A 142 -4.87 -20.26 -5.79
C LYS A 142 -4.40 -19.36 -6.91
N ILE A 143 -5.25 -19.13 -7.91
CA ILE A 143 -5.09 -18.08 -8.91
C ILE A 143 -6.22 -17.07 -8.72
N ASP A 144 -5.85 -15.88 -8.26
CA ASP A 144 -6.81 -14.80 -8.00
C ASP A 144 -6.24 -13.49 -8.54
N ASN A 145 -6.88 -12.97 -9.57
CA ASN A 145 -6.50 -11.74 -10.28
C ASN A 145 -7.21 -10.48 -9.73
N THR A 146 -7.91 -10.62 -8.61
CA THR A 146 -8.69 -9.54 -7.99
C THR A 146 -8.11 -9.12 -6.64
N HIS A 147 -7.76 -10.08 -5.80
CA HIS A 147 -7.29 -9.81 -4.45
C HIS A 147 -5.77 -9.68 -4.40
N LEU A 148 -5.31 -8.58 -3.83
CA LEU A 148 -3.89 -8.34 -3.59
C LEU A 148 -3.37 -9.28 -2.48
N ASN A 149 -2.14 -9.74 -2.64
CA ASN A 149 -1.39 -10.31 -1.54
C ASN A 149 -0.74 -9.20 -0.68
N ILE A 150 0.00 -9.57 0.36
CA ILE A 150 0.64 -8.61 1.28
C ILE A 150 1.60 -7.67 0.54
N TYR A 151 2.38 -8.20 -0.41
CA TYR A 151 3.30 -7.39 -1.22
C TYR A 151 2.54 -6.38 -2.07
N GLY A 152 1.53 -6.83 -2.84
CA GLY A 152 0.69 -5.95 -3.67
C GLY A 152 -0.04 -4.89 -2.85
N GLY A 153 -0.59 -5.28 -1.69
CA GLY A 153 -1.24 -4.34 -0.77
C GLY A 153 -0.30 -3.24 -0.28
N ARG A 154 0.97 -3.55 -0.01
CA ARG A 154 1.98 -2.55 0.39
C ARG A 154 2.34 -1.60 -0.75
N ILE A 155 2.52 -2.12 -1.95
CA ILE A 155 2.82 -1.29 -3.14
C ILE A 155 1.66 -0.33 -3.42
N VAL A 156 0.43 -0.85 -3.44
CA VAL A 156 -0.77 -0.02 -3.67
C VAL A 156 -0.95 1.02 -2.55
N ALA A 157 -0.71 0.64 -1.28
CA ALA A 157 -0.73 1.61 -0.18
C ALA A 157 0.30 2.74 -0.36
N GLY A 158 1.48 2.44 -0.92
CA GLY A 158 2.47 3.47 -1.28
C GLY A 158 1.93 4.46 -2.32
N LEU A 159 1.29 3.96 -3.38
CA LEU A 159 0.66 4.81 -4.39
C LEU A 159 -0.45 5.70 -3.79
N VAL A 160 -1.27 5.14 -2.89
CA VAL A 160 -2.30 5.90 -2.18
C VAL A 160 -1.69 7.01 -1.33
N VAL A 161 -0.61 6.72 -0.60
CA VAL A 161 0.09 7.72 0.23
C VAL A 161 0.62 8.87 -0.63
N ASP A 162 1.20 8.58 -1.79
CA ASP A 162 1.70 9.61 -2.70
C ASP A 162 0.56 10.49 -3.23
N ALA A 163 -0.53 9.88 -3.70
CA ALA A 163 -1.71 10.61 -4.16
C ALA A 163 -2.39 11.42 -3.03
N LEU A 164 -2.44 10.89 -1.80
CA LEU A 164 -2.98 11.63 -0.65
C LEU A 164 -2.21 12.90 -0.33
N MET A 165 -0.91 12.96 -0.57
CA MET A 165 -0.13 14.17 -0.33
C MET A 165 -0.47 15.30 -1.30
N GLU A 166 -0.93 14.94 -2.51
CA GLU A 166 -1.37 15.90 -3.53
C GLU A 166 -2.82 16.32 -3.29
N GLU A 167 -3.71 15.34 -3.12
CA GLU A 167 -5.16 15.56 -3.01
C GLU A 167 -5.61 16.01 -1.60
N VAL A 168 -4.86 15.64 -0.56
CA VAL A 168 -5.17 15.97 0.84
C VAL A 168 -3.90 16.47 1.55
N PRO A 169 -3.39 17.69 1.22
CA PRO A 169 -2.12 18.21 1.75
C PRO A 169 -2.06 18.25 3.27
N ALA A 170 -3.20 18.37 3.95
CA ALA A 170 -3.29 18.35 5.41
C ALA A 170 -2.77 17.03 6.02
N LEU A 171 -2.76 15.92 5.26
CA LEU A 171 -2.22 14.63 5.69
C LEU A 171 -0.71 14.51 5.48
N ALA A 172 -0.08 15.36 4.66
CA ALA A 172 1.35 15.27 4.34
C ALA A 172 2.24 15.28 5.61
N LYS A 173 1.85 16.02 6.63
CA LYS A 173 2.58 16.08 7.92
C LYS A 173 2.61 14.74 8.69
N TYR A 174 1.72 13.82 8.37
CA TYR A 174 1.67 12.49 9.00
C TYR A 174 2.38 11.42 8.18
N VAL A 175 2.71 11.74 6.92
CA VAL A 175 3.43 10.82 6.04
C VAL A 175 4.90 10.83 6.40
N ARG A 176 5.42 9.67 6.79
CA ARG A 176 6.84 9.45 7.02
C ARG A 176 7.45 8.83 5.79
N ARG A 177 8.40 9.54 5.19
CA ARG A 177 9.25 9.00 4.14
C ARG A 177 10.61 8.67 4.73
N TYR A 178 11.09 7.50 4.40
CA TYR A 178 12.43 7.05 4.74
C TYR A 178 13.27 7.08 3.47
N ASP A 179 14.57 7.36 3.63
CA ASP A 179 15.49 7.35 2.48
C ASP A 179 15.63 5.94 1.91
N TYR A 180 15.63 4.94 2.81
CA TYR A 180 15.68 3.52 2.43
C TYR A 180 14.72 2.69 3.27
N VAL A 181 14.28 1.57 2.69
CA VAL A 181 13.44 0.56 3.35
C VAL A 181 14.12 -0.80 3.24
N VAL A 182 14.31 -1.46 4.37
CA VAL A 182 14.82 -2.83 4.45
C VAL A 182 13.65 -3.77 4.72
N ALA A 183 13.51 -4.83 3.90
CA ALA A 183 12.45 -5.81 4.05
C ALA A 183 12.84 -7.19 3.52
N LYS A 184 12.72 -8.23 4.35
CA LYS A 184 13.01 -9.63 3.99
C LYS A 184 12.11 -10.19 2.89
N ASP A 185 10.90 -9.66 2.76
CA ASP A 185 9.89 -10.10 1.79
C ASP A 185 10.04 -9.46 0.39
N GLY A 186 11.12 -8.68 0.16
CA GLY A 186 11.38 -7.99 -1.09
C GLY A 186 10.53 -6.74 -1.33
N SER A 187 9.76 -6.29 -0.33
CA SER A 187 8.95 -5.07 -0.41
C SER A 187 9.73 -3.80 -0.04
N GLY A 188 11.03 -3.89 0.21
CA GLY A 188 11.95 -2.79 0.49
C GLY A 188 12.98 -2.62 -0.62
N ASP A 189 13.82 -1.60 -0.46
CA ASP A 189 14.94 -1.33 -1.36
C ASP A 189 16.07 -2.35 -1.16
N PHE A 190 16.18 -2.91 0.06
CA PHE A 190 17.23 -3.85 0.46
C PHE A 190 16.66 -5.01 1.27
N PHE A 191 17.35 -6.15 1.25
CA PHE A 191 17.02 -7.32 2.04
C PHE A 191 17.70 -7.33 3.41
N THR A 192 18.82 -6.60 3.54
CA THR A 192 19.61 -6.53 4.76
C THR A 192 19.83 -5.08 5.21
N VAL A 193 20.03 -4.90 6.52
CA VAL A 193 20.34 -3.58 7.09
C VAL A 193 21.71 -3.11 6.61
N GLN A 194 22.68 -4.03 6.48
CA GLN A 194 24.02 -3.70 6.02
C GLN A 194 24.05 -3.16 4.59
N GLU A 195 23.23 -3.72 3.68
CA GLU A 195 23.09 -3.19 2.30
C GLU A 195 22.59 -1.75 2.31
N ALA A 196 21.59 -1.45 3.12
CA ALA A 196 21.05 -0.09 3.25
C ALA A 196 22.07 0.89 3.85
N VAL A 197 22.86 0.46 4.84
CA VAL A 197 23.96 1.24 5.42
C VAL A 197 25.04 1.50 4.38
N ASN A 198 25.44 0.51 3.59
CA ASN A 198 26.43 0.67 2.52
C ASN A 198 25.95 1.67 1.46
N ALA A 199 24.69 1.61 1.06
CA ALA A 199 24.09 2.57 0.14
C ALA A 199 24.06 4.00 0.73
N ALA A 200 23.78 4.12 2.03
CA ALA A 200 23.79 5.40 2.73
C ALA A 200 25.14 6.10 2.71
N VAL A 201 26.22 5.33 2.88
CA VAL A 201 27.61 5.85 2.84
C VAL A 201 27.97 6.48 1.49
N GLY A 202 27.47 5.89 0.38
CA GLY A 202 27.71 6.40 -0.98
C GLY A 202 26.82 7.58 -1.40
N GLY A 203 25.77 7.91 -0.65
CA GLY A 203 24.67 8.78 -1.10
C GLY A 203 24.86 10.29 -0.91
N GLY A 204 25.95 10.75 -0.26
CA GLY A 204 26.28 12.19 -0.11
C GLY A 204 25.37 13.02 0.81
N LYS A 205 24.32 12.44 1.40
CA LYS A 205 23.45 13.11 2.38
C LYS A 205 24.11 13.14 3.77
N LYS A 206 23.84 14.19 4.56
CA LYS A 206 24.35 14.30 5.94
C LYS A 206 23.60 13.42 6.95
N THR A 207 22.33 13.17 6.69
CA THR A 207 21.46 12.31 7.53
C THR A 207 20.65 11.41 6.60
N ILE A 208 20.58 10.14 6.93
CA ILE A 208 19.83 9.10 6.20
C ILE A 208 18.89 8.41 7.17
N SER A 209 17.65 8.25 6.78
CA SER A 209 16.65 7.49 7.52
C SER A 209 16.40 6.13 6.85
N ILE A 210 16.48 5.04 7.61
CA ILE A 210 16.29 3.68 7.13
C ILE A 210 15.16 3.03 7.92
N LEU A 211 14.08 2.65 7.23
CA LEU A 211 13.00 1.88 7.82
C LEU A 211 13.32 0.38 7.74
N VAL A 212 13.28 -0.31 8.86
CA VAL A 212 13.40 -1.77 8.92
C VAL A 212 12.03 -2.38 9.16
N ARG A 213 11.52 -3.12 8.18
CA ARG A 213 10.20 -3.79 8.22
C ARG A 213 10.24 -5.05 9.08
N PRO A 214 9.07 -5.61 9.48
CA PRO A 214 8.99 -6.83 10.29
C PRO A 214 9.80 -7.97 9.67
N GLY A 215 10.55 -8.67 10.52
CA GLY A 215 11.41 -9.78 10.15
C GLY A 215 12.60 -9.92 11.10
N VAL A 216 13.27 -11.07 11.07
CA VAL A 216 14.51 -11.31 11.83
C VAL A 216 15.69 -11.09 10.89
N TYR A 217 16.55 -10.15 11.24
CA TYR A 217 17.76 -9.76 10.51
C TYR A 217 18.97 -10.20 11.32
N GLU A 218 19.52 -11.37 10.97
CA GLU A 218 20.71 -11.93 11.60
C GLU A 218 21.93 -11.49 10.81
N GLU A 219 22.53 -10.37 11.21
CA GLU A 219 23.63 -9.76 10.46
C GLU A 219 24.50 -8.87 11.36
N TYR A 220 25.78 -8.78 11.00
CA TYR A 220 26.71 -7.83 11.59
C TYR A 220 26.65 -6.52 10.80
N VAL A 221 26.18 -5.44 11.44
CA VAL A 221 26.10 -4.13 10.80
C VAL A 221 27.30 -3.29 11.19
N SER A 222 28.14 -2.95 10.22
CA SER A 222 29.31 -2.09 10.40
C SER A 222 29.12 -0.74 9.74
N MET A 223 29.61 0.32 10.39
CA MET A 223 29.57 1.68 9.85
C MET A 223 31.00 2.21 9.70
N PRO A 224 31.44 2.62 8.50
CA PRO A 224 32.66 3.37 8.32
C PRO A 224 32.66 4.70 9.07
N GLU A 225 33.81 5.19 9.52
CA GLU A 225 33.94 6.47 10.23
C GLU A 225 33.39 7.67 9.42
N SER A 226 33.49 7.60 8.09
CA SER A 226 32.98 8.62 7.17
C SER A 226 31.49 8.55 6.91
N SER A 227 30.76 7.68 7.62
CA SER A 227 29.33 7.49 7.40
C SER A 227 28.52 8.74 7.74
N PRO A 228 27.43 9.01 7.00
CA PRO A 228 26.44 10.01 7.41
C PRO A 228 25.79 9.61 8.74
N ARG A 229 25.07 10.52 9.37
CA ARG A 229 24.20 10.15 10.48
C ARG A 229 23.11 9.23 9.95
N ILE A 230 23.03 7.99 10.45
CA ILE A 230 22.00 7.02 10.06
C ILE A 230 20.98 6.91 11.20
N GLU A 231 19.71 7.09 10.86
CA GLU A 231 18.58 6.86 11.73
C GLU A 231 17.89 5.57 11.30
N LEU A 232 18.03 4.50 12.09
CA LEU A 232 17.33 3.24 11.90
C LEU A 232 15.98 3.28 12.63
N VAL A 233 14.89 3.10 11.90
CA VAL A 233 13.55 3.04 12.43
C VAL A 233 13.02 1.63 12.26
N LYS A 234 12.80 0.90 13.35
CA LYS A 234 12.21 -0.44 13.32
C LYS A 234 10.69 -0.37 13.41
N GLN A 235 10.01 -1.06 12.49
CA GLN A 235 8.59 -1.36 12.66
C GLN A 235 8.40 -2.44 13.74
N THR A 236 7.22 -2.46 14.36
CA THR A 236 6.83 -3.54 15.27
C THR A 236 6.99 -4.89 14.58
N GLY A 237 7.69 -5.84 15.22
CA GLY A 237 8.03 -7.14 14.64
C GLY A 237 9.34 -7.16 13.84
N ALA A 238 10.05 -6.05 13.71
CA ALA A 238 11.42 -6.05 13.19
C ALA A 238 12.40 -6.36 14.33
N GLU A 239 13.23 -7.36 14.17
CA GLU A 239 14.28 -7.77 15.11
C GLU A 239 15.63 -7.81 14.38
N ILE A 240 16.60 -7.03 14.85
CA ILE A 240 17.97 -7.09 14.37
C ILE A 240 18.74 -7.85 15.44
N ARG A 241 19.19 -9.06 15.11
CA ARG A 241 20.01 -9.91 15.95
C ARG A 241 21.45 -9.78 15.48
N ASP A 242 22.17 -8.98 16.18
CA ASP A 242 23.59 -8.81 15.91
C ASP A 242 24.44 -9.19 17.12
N ASN A 243 25.52 -9.89 16.85
CA ASN A 243 26.53 -10.25 17.82
C ASN A 243 27.60 -9.15 17.99
N GLY A 244 27.47 -8.00 17.32
CA GLY A 244 28.50 -6.98 17.23
C GLY A 244 28.07 -5.52 17.46
N PHE A 245 26.80 -5.22 17.76
CA PHE A 245 26.42 -3.89 18.20
C PHE A 245 27.00 -3.63 19.58
N THR A 246 28.08 -2.87 19.64
CA THR A 246 28.57 -2.30 20.88
C THR A 246 27.58 -1.28 21.43
N GLN A 247 27.33 -1.31 22.66
CA GLN A 247 26.34 -0.86 23.60
C GLN A 247 25.71 0.55 23.51
N ASP A 248 25.85 1.34 22.48
CA ASP A 248 25.29 2.71 22.43
C ASP A 248 24.26 2.92 21.33
N VAL A 249 23.18 2.11 21.37
CA VAL A 249 22.01 2.34 20.53
C VAL A 249 20.99 3.15 21.31
N TYR A 250 20.90 4.44 21.03
CA TYR A 250 19.86 5.29 21.60
C TYR A 250 18.52 5.03 20.93
N VAL A 251 17.58 4.50 21.71
CA VAL A 251 16.20 4.27 21.27
C VAL A 251 15.37 5.48 21.67
N ALA A 252 15.00 6.34 20.73
CA ALA A 252 14.03 7.39 20.98
C ALA A 252 12.60 6.78 20.92
N PRO A 253 11.81 6.82 22.01
CA PRO A 253 10.42 6.39 21.96
C PRO A 253 9.60 7.37 21.09
N TYR A 254 8.85 6.81 20.13
CA TYR A 254 7.89 7.58 19.37
C TYR A 254 6.63 7.85 20.21
N LYS A 255 6.31 9.13 20.44
CA LYS A 255 5.03 9.55 21.04
C LYS A 255 3.96 9.63 19.95
N GLY A 256 3.18 8.58 19.78
CA GLY A 256 2.01 8.54 18.90
C GLY A 256 1.42 7.14 18.91
N ASP A 257 0.13 7.03 19.24
CA ASP A 257 -0.57 5.76 19.41
C ASP A 257 -0.51 4.86 18.17
N ARG A 258 -0.05 3.62 18.40
CA ARG A 258 -0.20 2.39 17.61
C ARG A 258 0.79 2.06 16.51
N VAL A 259 1.88 2.76 16.36
CA VAL A 259 3.07 2.19 15.67
C VAL A 259 4.26 2.42 16.58
N CYS A 260 4.70 1.40 17.29
CA CYS A 260 5.97 1.47 18.02
C CYS A 260 7.11 1.48 16.99
N ALA A 261 7.55 2.66 16.58
CA ALA A 261 8.82 2.83 15.89
C ALA A 261 9.90 3.06 16.96
N ILE A 262 10.85 2.15 17.04
CA ILE A 262 12.05 2.32 17.86
C ILE A 262 13.10 2.90 16.94
N SER A 263 13.53 4.15 17.21
CA SER A 263 14.65 4.76 16.49
C SER A 263 15.95 4.37 17.16
N TYR A 264 16.88 3.79 16.41
CA TYR A 264 18.24 3.56 16.85
C TYR A 264 19.13 4.66 16.26
N HIS A 265 19.85 5.35 17.11
CA HIS A 265 20.96 6.20 16.67
C HIS A 265 22.22 5.37 16.82
N LEU A 266 22.85 5.03 15.71
CA LEU A 266 24.17 4.44 15.74
C LEU A 266 25.17 5.54 16.13
N ILE A 267 25.70 5.47 17.34
CA ILE A 267 26.72 6.38 17.83
C ILE A 267 28.08 5.78 17.45
N ARG A 268 28.93 6.60 16.84
CA ARG A 268 30.31 6.23 16.52
C ARG A 268 31.06 5.91 17.80
N THR A 269 31.61 4.72 17.91
CA THR A 269 32.70 4.47 18.83
C THR A 269 34.01 4.77 18.06
N GLY A 270 34.78 5.79 18.57
CA GLY A 270 36.10 6.10 18.09
C GLY A 270 37.09 5.01 18.42
#